data_616bcebe6cb120e9df113eee569ece25
#
_entry.id   616bcebe6cb120e9df113eee569ece25
#
_cell.length_a   1.000
_cell.length_b   1.000
_cell.length_c   1.000
_cell.angle_alpha   90.00
_cell.angle_beta   90.00
_cell.angle_gamma   90.00
#
_symmetry.space_group_name_H-M   'P 1'
#
loop_
_entity.id
_entity.type
_entity.pdbx_description
1 polymer ?
#
loop_
_entity_poly.entity_id
_entity_poly.type
_entity_poly.pdbx_seq_one_letter_code
_entity_poly.pdbx_strand_id
1 'polypeptide(L)'
;MLKNYIAPVLDLMTIDTEKYIENICKNASKSSSNSGAYSSKQKNELLKRLCHNLFMNKESILKHNLKDLKLAKNKGLSNSFIDRMTLNHERIDGIIKCVKAIMKLPDPLYKKTKSIKQANGINLSQMRVPLGTILMIYESRPNVTIDAASLCLKSGNAV
;
A
#
# COMPACT_ATOMS: atom_id res chain seq x y z
N MET A 1 -19.56 -18.07 6.25
CA MET A 1 -18.59 -18.63 5.29
C MET A 1 -17.28 -17.84 5.17
N LEU A 2 -17.14 -16.64 5.69
CA LEU A 2 -15.90 -15.82 5.66
C LEU A 2 -14.91 -16.09 6.80
N LYS A 3 -15.34 -16.73 7.89
CA LYS A 3 -14.49 -17.01 9.07
C LYS A 3 -13.30 -17.95 8.82
N ASN A 4 -13.35 -18.77 7.78
CA ASN A 4 -12.32 -19.79 7.53
C ASN A 4 -11.19 -19.35 6.58
N TYR A 5 -11.23 -18.13 6.06
CA TYR A 5 -10.25 -17.64 5.07
C TYR A 5 -9.25 -16.61 5.61
N ILE A 6 -9.45 -16.12 6.83
CA ILE A 6 -8.65 -14.99 7.36
C ILE A 6 -7.48 -15.42 8.23
N ALA A 7 -7.38 -16.71 8.59
CA ALA A 7 -6.40 -17.10 9.58
C ALA A 7 -5.67 -18.39 9.23
N PRO A 8 -4.53 -18.29 8.58
CA PRO A 8 -3.49 -19.24 8.91
C PRO A 8 -2.05 -18.70 8.83
N VAL A 9 -1.83 -17.45 9.06
CA VAL A 9 -0.46 -16.87 9.03
C VAL A 9 0.02 -16.46 10.42
N LEU A 10 -0.87 -16.35 11.36
CA LEU A 10 -0.54 -16.10 12.76
C LEU A 10 -1.13 -17.25 13.58
N ASP A 11 -0.30 -17.85 14.40
CA ASP A 11 -0.75 -18.67 15.52
C ASP A 11 -1.47 -17.73 16.49
N LEU A 12 -2.75 -17.45 16.17
CA LEU A 12 -3.59 -16.45 16.81
C LEU A 12 -3.98 -16.82 18.24
N MET A 13 -3.47 -17.90 18.78
CA MET A 13 -3.77 -18.32 20.15
C MET A 13 -3.08 -17.46 21.22
N THR A 14 -2.20 -16.52 20.86
CA THR A 14 -1.45 -15.71 21.85
C THR A 14 -1.52 -14.19 21.61
N ILE A 15 -2.12 -13.72 20.51
CA ILE A 15 -2.19 -12.29 20.22
C ILE A 15 -3.61 -11.80 20.50
N ASP A 16 -3.74 -10.83 21.38
CA ASP A 16 -4.95 -10.04 21.54
C ASP A 16 -5.22 -9.28 20.23
N THR A 17 -6.11 -9.85 19.42
CA THR A 17 -6.38 -9.37 18.05
C THR A 17 -6.91 -7.93 18.07
N GLU A 18 -7.72 -7.55 19.05
CA GLU A 18 -8.25 -6.19 19.18
C GLU A 18 -7.13 -5.20 19.43
N LYS A 19 -6.27 -5.50 20.38
CA LYS A 19 -5.10 -4.66 20.71
C LYS A 19 -4.10 -4.56 19.55
N TYR A 20 -3.91 -5.65 18.82
CA TYR A 20 -3.07 -5.66 17.62
C TYR A 20 -3.64 -4.74 16.54
N ILE A 21 -4.92 -4.85 16.21
CA ILE A 21 -5.60 -3.99 15.22
C ILE A 21 -5.61 -2.53 15.68
N GLU A 22 -5.89 -2.27 16.96
CA GLU A 22 -5.87 -0.92 17.51
C GLU A 22 -4.49 -0.27 17.34
N ASN A 23 -3.41 -0.99 17.61
CA ASN A 23 -2.04 -0.50 17.42
C ASN A 23 -1.73 -0.18 15.96
N ILE A 24 -2.14 -1.05 15.02
CA ILE A 24 -1.98 -0.80 13.58
C ILE A 24 -2.73 0.48 13.18
N CYS A 25 -3.98 0.62 13.59
CA CYS A 25 -4.80 1.80 13.28
C CYS A 25 -4.20 3.08 13.87
N LYS A 26 -3.72 3.06 15.12
CA LYS A 26 -3.03 4.19 15.75
C LYS A 26 -1.76 4.58 15.00
N ASN A 27 -0.95 3.61 14.60
CA ASN A 27 0.28 3.85 13.84
C ASN A 27 -0.03 4.44 12.46
N ALA A 28 -1.02 3.91 11.75
CA ALA A 28 -1.45 4.42 10.45
C ALA A 28 -1.99 5.86 10.58
N SER A 29 -2.83 6.14 11.57
CA SER A 29 -3.36 7.48 11.84
C SER A 29 -2.25 8.49 12.15
N LYS A 30 -1.29 8.14 12.99
CA LYS A 30 -0.11 8.97 13.28
C LYS A 30 0.74 9.22 12.04
N SER A 31 0.92 8.19 11.21
CA SER A 31 1.69 8.29 9.96
C SER A 31 1.01 9.17 8.92
N SER A 32 -0.33 9.20 8.87
CA SER A 32 -1.08 10.02 7.91
C SER A 32 -0.83 11.52 8.11
N SER A 33 -0.72 11.97 9.37
CA SER A 33 -0.41 13.37 9.69
C SER A 33 0.94 13.81 9.13
N ASN A 34 1.92 12.92 9.12
CA ASN A 34 3.26 13.20 8.58
C ASN A 34 3.31 13.09 7.06
N SER A 35 2.66 12.07 6.47
CA SER A 35 2.72 11.79 5.03
C SER A 35 2.07 12.89 4.19
N GLY A 36 1.05 13.56 4.70
CA GLY A 36 0.43 14.73 4.07
C GLY A 36 1.37 15.92 3.93
N ALA A 37 2.34 16.07 4.83
CA ALA A 37 3.31 17.16 4.83
C ALA A 37 4.51 16.93 3.87
N TYR A 38 4.71 15.71 3.35
CA TYR A 38 5.85 15.42 2.49
C TYR A 38 5.74 16.15 1.14
N SER A 39 6.84 16.80 0.75
CA SER A 39 6.99 17.35 -0.59
C SER A 39 7.00 16.23 -1.64
N SER A 40 6.68 16.59 -2.89
CA SER A 40 6.75 15.63 -4.02
C SER A 40 8.14 14.99 -4.17
N LYS A 41 9.21 15.74 -3.88
CA LYS A 41 10.59 15.25 -3.88
C LYS A 41 10.81 14.17 -2.81
N GLN A 42 10.33 14.41 -1.59
CA GLN A 42 10.45 13.44 -0.49
C GLN A 42 9.67 12.15 -0.78
N LYS A 43 8.42 12.27 -1.27
CA LYS A 43 7.61 11.12 -1.68
C LYS A 43 8.32 10.28 -2.74
N ASN A 44 8.87 10.94 -3.77
CA ASN A 44 9.59 10.24 -4.84
C ASN A 44 10.89 9.59 -4.34
N GLU A 45 11.59 10.20 -3.40
CA GLU A 45 12.79 9.60 -2.81
C GLU A 45 12.44 8.35 -1.99
N LEU A 46 11.33 8.37 -1.23
CA LEU A 46 10.84 7.17 -0.52
C LEU A 46 10.47 6.05 -1.48
N LEU A 47 9.75 6.36 -2.57
CA LEU A 47 9.40 5.38 -3.60
C LEU A 47 10.64 4.83 -4.31
N LYS A 48 11.68 5.66 -4.54
CA LYS A 48 12.95 5.21 -5.10
C LYS A 48 13.67 4.23 -4.16
N ARG A 49 13.69 4.52 -2.86
CA ARG A 49 14.23 3.60 -1.84
C ARG A 49 13.44 2.30 -1.78
N LEU A 50 12.11 2.35 -1.91
CA LEU A 50 11.28 1.15 -2.01
C LEU A 50 11.68 0.29 -3.21
N CYS A 51 11.85 0.87 -4.41
CA CYS A 51 12.33 0.15 -5.59
C CYS A 51 13.69 -0.50 -5.35
N HIS A 52 14.62 0.22 -4.73
CA HIS A 52 15.95 -0.30 -4.40
C HIS A 52 15.86 -1.48 -3.42
N ASN A 53 15.09 -1.34 -2.36
CA ASN A 53 14.92 -2.40 -1.37
C ASN A 53 14.23 -3.65 -1.95
N LEU A 54 13.23 -3.49 -2.81
CA LEU A 54 12.61 -4.60 -3.52
C LEU A 54 13.63 -5.34 -4.40
N PHE A 55 14.48 -4.61 -5.10
CA PHE A 55 15.52 -5.19 -5.93
C PHE A 55 16.56 -5.94 -5.11
N MET A 56 17.08 -5.32 -4.05
CA MET A 56 18.13 -5.91 -3.20
C MET A 56 17.65 -7.13 -2.41
N ASN A 57 16.37 -7.17 -2.04
CA ASN A 57 15.79 -8.26 -1.25
C ASN A 57 15.02 -9.29 -2.10
N LYS A 58 15.13 -9.24 -3.43
CA LYS A 58 14.38 -10.06 -4.37
C LYS A 58 14.43 -11.55 -4.01
N GLU A 59 15.63 -12.09 -3.81
CA GLU A 59 15.83 -13.51 -3.49
C GLU A 59 15.20 -13.89 -2.14
N SER A 60 15.32 -13.02 -1.16
CA SER A 60 14.70 -13.23 0.14
C SER A 60 13.17 -13.26 0.04
N ILE A 61 12.58 -12.34 -0.72
CA ILE A 61 11.14 -12.29 -0.96
C ILE A 61 10.66 -13.56 -1.66
N LEU A 62 11.36 -14.01 -2.71
CA LEU A 62 11.04 -15.23 -3.43
C LEU A 62 11.13 -16.46 -2.52
N LYS A 63 12.17 -16.55 -1.70
CA LYS A 63 12.34 -17.65 -0.73
C LYS A 63 11.18 -17.73 0.26
N HIS A 64 10.69 -16.60 0.77
CA HIS A 64 9.54 -16.57 1.67
C HIS A 64 8.24 -16.91 0.93
N ASN A 65 8.04 -16.38 -0.26
CA ASN A 65 6.89 -16.71 -1.09
C ASN A 65 6.80 -18.21 -1.39
N LEU A 66 7.93 -18.88 -1.64
CA LEU A 66 7.94 -20.35 -1.82
C LEU A 66 7.44 -21.12 -0.59
N LYS A 67 7.72 -20.62 0.62
CA LYS A 67 7.18 -21.22 1.86
C LYS A 67 5.66 -21.06 1.93
N ASP A 68 5.17 -19.85 1.61
CA ASP A 68 3.74 -19.54 1.61
C ASP A 68 3.00 -20.39 0.58
N LEU A 69 3.56 -20.59 -0.62
CA LEU A 69 3.00 -21.44 -1.66
C LEU A 69 2.94 -22.92 -1.24
N LYS A 70 3.95 -23.43 -0.52
CA LYS A 70 3.91 -24.80 0.05
C LYS A 70 2.79 -24.93 1.07
N LEU A 71 2.65 -23.97 1.97
CA LEU A 71 1.57 -23.95 2.96
C LEU A 71 0.20 -23.88 2.30
N ALA A 72 0.04 -23.05 1.27
CA ALA A 72 -1.20 -22.92 0.50
C ALA A 72 -1.60 -24.24 -0.18
N LYS A 73 -0.64 -24.94 -0.80
CA LYS A 73 -0.84 -26.27 -1.40
C LYS A 73 -1.25 -27.30 -0.36
N ASN A 74 -0.57 -27.36 0.77
CA ASN A 74 -0.88 -28.30 1.86
C ASN A 74 -2.28 -28.06 2.45
N LYS A 75 -2.81 -26.82 2.37
CA LYS A 75 -4.17 -26.48 2.77
C LYS A 75 -5.22 -26.71 1.70
N GLY A 76 -4.85 -27.25 0.55
CA GLY A 76 -5.78 -27.54 -0.54
C GLY A 76 -6.33 -26.31 -1.25
N LEU A 77 -5.63 -25.17 -1.24
CA LEU A 77 -6.08 -23.98 -1.96
C LEU A 77 -6.07 -24.23 -3.47
N SER A 78 -7.01 -23.61 -4.19
CA SER A 78 -7.15 -23.78 -5.64
C SER A 78 -5.92 -23.30 -6.42
N ASN A 79 -5.67 -23.89 -7.59
CA ASN A 79 -4.57 -23.48 -8.46
C ASN A 79 -4.66 -21.99 -8.85
N SER A 80 -5.86 -21.46 -9.06
CA SER A 80 -6.08 -20.04 -9.33
C SER A 80 -5.67 -19.15 -8.15
N PHE A 81 -5.89 -19.59 -6.93
CA PHE A 81 -5.46 -18.89 -5.73
C PHE A 81 -3.94 -18.91 -5.59
N ILE A 82 -3.33 -20.08 -5.81
CA ILE A 82 -1.88 -20.27 -5.76
C ILE A 82 -1.18 -19.42 -6.81
N ASP A 83 -1.71 -19.35 -8.06
CA ASP A 83 -1.13 -18.50 -9.09
C ASP A 83 -1.16 -17.01 -8.70
N ARG A 84 -2.25 -16.53 -8.11
CA ARG A 84 -2.36 -15.15 -7.61
C ARG A 84 -1.35 -14.81 -6.52
N MET A 85 -1.01 -15.78 -5.67
CA MET A 85 0.00 -15.63 -4.61
C MET A 85 1.43 -15.70 -5.14
N THR A 86 1.64 -16.34 -6.29
CA THR A 86 2.97 -16.67 -6.79
C THR A 86 3.74 -15.42 -7.16
N LEU A 87 4.95 -15.28 -6.63
CA LEU A 87 5.96 -14.35 -7.10
C LEU A 87 7.05 -15.09 -7.86
N ASN A 88 7.58 -14.44 -8.88
CA ASN A 88 8.78 -14.80 -9.60
C ASN A 88 9.59 -13.52 -9.90
N HIS A 89 10.75 -13.68 -10.49
CA HIS A 89 11.61 -12.54 -10.83
C HIS A 89 10.89 -11.52 -11.69
N GLU A 90 10.18 -11.96 -12.72
CA GLU A 90 9.44 -11.11 -13.65
C GLU A 90 8.31 -10.32 -12.94
N ARG A 91 7.55 -10.98 -12.06
CA ARG A 91 6.48 -10.32 -11.29
C ARG A 91 7.03 -9.26 -10.33
N ILE A 92 8.17 -9.52 -9.68
CA ILE A 92 8.83 -8.50 -8.84
C ILE A 92 9.35 -7.34 -9.69
N ASP A 93 9.92 -7.60 -10.85
CA ASP A 93 10.36 -6.54 -11.77
C ASP A 93 9.18 -5.72 -12.28
N GLY A 94 8.04 -6.37 -12.53
CA GLY A 94 6.77 -5.72 -12.82
C GLY A 94 6.32 -4.77 -11.71
N ILE A 95 6.37 -5.21 -10.46
CA ILE A 95 6.05 -4.39 -9.28
C ILE A 95 6.96 -3.16 -9.24
N ILE A 96 8.29 -3.34 -9.38
CA ILE A 96 9.25 -2.23 -9.41
C ILE A 96 8.93 -1.25 -10.56
N LYS A 97 8.55 -1.77 -11.73
CA LYS A 97 8.15 -0.95 -12.88
C LYS A 97 6.89 -0.13 -12.56
N CYS A 98 5.90 -0.71 -11.88
CA CYS A 98 4.70 0.02 -11.43
C CYS A 98 5.06 1.15 -10.46
N VAL A 99 5.89 0.89 -9.45
CA VAL A 99 6.34 1.95 -8.52
C VAL A 99 7.06 3.07 -9.26
N LYS A 100 7.94 2.74 -10.23
CA LYS A 100 8.62 3.75 -11.07
C LYS A 100 7.62 4.56 -11.92
N ALA A 101 6.53 3.96 -12.38
CA ALA A 101 5.47 4.66 -13.09
C ALA A 101 4.73 5.63 -12.15
N ILE A 102 4.39 5.20 -10.92
CA ILE A 102 3.77 6.06 -9.90
C ILE A 102 4.67 7.26 -9.56
N MET A 103 5.98 7.09 -9.48
CA MET A 103 6.91 8.21 -9.26
C MET A 103 6.81 9.30 -10.33
N LYS A 104 6.55 8.93 -11.58
CA LYS A 104 6.41 9.87 -12.72
C LYS A 104 5.10 10.64 -12.70
N LEU A 105 4.08 10.17 -11.98
CA LEU A 105 2.82 10.88 -11.88
C LEU A 105 3.04 12.25 -11.22
N PRO A 106 2.32 13.29 -11.65
CA PRO A 106 2.33 14.58 -10.97
C PRO A 106 1.77 14.41 -9.55
N ASP A 107 2.31 15.20 -8.61
CA ASP A 107 1.75 15.23 -7.26
C ASP A 107 0.31 15.78 -7.32
N PRO A 108 -0.68 15.05 -6.81
CA PRO A 108 -2.08 15.46 -6.89
C PRO A 108 -2.44 16.54 -5.86
N LEU A 109 -1.61 16.72 -4.82
CA LEU A 109 -1.96 17.52 -3.66
C LEU A 109 -1.68 19.02 -3.82
N TYR A 110 -2.44 19.81 -3.07
CA TYR A 110 -2.27 21.26 -2.87
C TYR A 110 -2.32 22.11 -4.14
N LYS A 111 -2.77 21.54 -5.27
CA LYS A 111 -3.07 22.29 -6.47
C LYS A 111 -4.45 22.92 -6.34
N LYS A 112 -4.47 24.26 -6.34
CA LYS A 112 -5.71 25.06 -6.34
C LYS A 112 -6.29 25.13 -7.74
N THR A 113 -7.62 25.08 -7.84
CA THR A 113 -8.35 25.47 -9.06
C THR A 113 -8.29 26.98 -9.25
N LYS A 114 -8.73 27.47 -10.43
CA LYS A 114 -8.92 28.91 -10.64
C LYS A 114 -9.89 29.45 -9.57
N SER A 115 -9.53 30.61 -9.01
CA SER A 115 -10.40 31.29 -8.06
C SER A 115 -11.61 31.88 -8.77
N ILE A 116 -12.79 31.68 -8.19
CA ILE A 116 -14.06 32.24 -8.66
C ILE A 116 -14.47 33.32 -7.66
N LYS A 117 -14.61 34.56 -8.12
CA LYS A 117 -15.10 35.65 -7.28
C LYS A 117 -16.61 35.60 -7.20
N GLN A 118 -17.13 35.47 -5.99
CA GLN A 118 -18.56 35.50 -5.70
C GLN A 118 -19.11 36.94 -5.68
N ALA A 119 -20.43 37.09 -5.86
CA ALA A 119 -21.10 38.38 -5.84
C ALA A 119 -20.90 39.16 -4.52
N ASN A 120 -20.71 38.47 -3.41
CA ASN A 120 -20.43 39.02 -2.09
C ASN A 120 -18.95 39.40 -1.87
N GLY A 121 -18.10 39.30 -2.91
CA GLY A 121 -16.66 39.61 -2.86
C GLY A 121 -15.76 38.46 -2.37
N ILE A 122 -16.28 37.30 -1.96
CA ILE A 122 -15.49 36.15 -1.54
C ILE A 122 -14.85 35.48 -2.76
N ASN A 123 -13.55 35.13 -2.63
CA ASN A 123 -12.84 34.29 -3.61
C ASN A 123 -12.91 32.83 -3.21
N LEU A 124 -13.55 32.00 -4.02
CA LEU A 124 -13.68 30.55 -3.82
C LEU A 124 -12.68 29.81 -4.71
N SER A 125 -11.91 28.89 -4.13
CA SER A 125 -11.08 27.96 -4.87
C SER A 125 -11.16 26.56 -4.25
N GLN A 126 -11.02 25.51 -5.06
CA GLN A 126 -10.93 24.14 -4.58
C GLN A 126 -9.47 23.69 -4.52
N MET A 127 -9.13 22.89 -3.54
CA MET A 127 -7.79 22.31 -3.38
C MET A 127 -7.90 20.84 -3.01
N ARG A 128 -7.06 20.01 -3.62
CA ARG A 128 -6.97 18.59 -3.26
C ARG A 128 -6.12 18.43 -2.01
N VAL A 129 -6.64 17.68 -1.04
CA VAL A 129 -5.97 17.36 0.22
C VAL A 129 -5.94 15.84 0.41
N PRO A 130 -5.04 15.29 1.26
CA PRO A 130 -5.06 13.87 1.61
C PRO A 130 -6.40 13.47 2.23
N LEU A 131 -6.81 12.23 2.02
CA LEU A 131 -7.97 11.62 2.70
C LEU A 131 -7.66 11.27 4.15
N GLY A 132 -6.39 10.98 4.44
CA GLY A 132 -5.91 10.56 5.76
C GLY A 132 -5.43 9.11 5.77
N THR A 133 -6.09 8.25 6.53
CA THR A 133 -5.77 6.81 6.62
C THR A 133 -6.76 6.01 5.76
N ILE A 134 -6.23 5.12 4.93
CA ILE A 134 -7.01 4.28 4.02
C ILE A 134 -6.91 2.82 4.48
N LEU A 135 -8.05 2.19 4.70
CA LEU A 135 -8.13 0.75 4.89
C LEU A 135 -8.21 0.06 3.53
N MET A 136 -7.24 -0.82 3.25
CA MET A 136 -7.23 -1.64 2.05
C MET A 136 -7.49 -3.10 2.40
N ILE A 137 -8.57 -3.66 1.85
CA ILE A 137 -8.91 -5.08 2.01
C ILE A 137 -8.71 -5.77 0.67
N TYR A 138 -7.84 -6.77 0.64
CA TYR A 138 -7.54 -7.51 -0.59
C TYR A 138 -7.17 -8.97 -0.31
N GLU A 139 -7.22 -9.80 -1.34
CA GLU A 139 -6.99 -11.23 -1.25
C GLU A 139 -5.66 -11.59 -1.92
N SER A 140 -4.71 -12.12 -1.13
CA SER A 140 -3.54 -12.92 -1.54
C SER A 140 -2.69 -12.43 -2.73
N ARG A 141 -2.77 -11.16 -3.10
CA ARG A 141 -1.98 -10.61 -4.21
C ARG A 141 -0.80 -9.78 -3.68
N PRO A 142 0.44 -10.29 -3.72
CA PRO A 142 1.59 -9.59 -3.15
C PRO A 142 1.85 -8.21 -3.75
N ASN A 143 1.56 -8.03 -5.05
CA ASN A 143 1.70 -6.73 -5.73
C ASN A 143 0.77 -5.66 -5.15
N VAL A 144 -0.44 -6.03 -4.70
CA VAL A 144 -1.41 -5.05 -4.17
C VAL A 144 -0.88 -4.33 -2.95
N THR A 145 -0.11 -5.02 -2.09
CA THR A 145 0.55 -4.41 -0.93
C THR A 145 1.42 -3.22 -1.35
N ILE A 146 2.25 -3.41 -2.36
CA ILE A 146 3.20 -2.39 -2.84
C ILE A 146 2.47 -1.30 -3.63
N ASP A 147 1.50 -1.68 -4.47
CA ASP A 147 0.72 -0.74 -5.29
C ASP A 147 -0.10 0.20 -4.39
N ALA A 148 -0.82 -0.36 -3.40
CA ALA A 148 -1.61 0.42 -2.45
C ALA A 148 -0.73 1.37 -1.63
N ALA A 149 0.38 0.87 -1.05
CA ALA A 149 1.30 1.68 -0.27
C ALA A 149 1.92 2.82 -1.10
N SER A 150 2.30 2.52 -2.36
CA SER A 150 2.91 3.50 -3.26
C SER A 150 1.94 4.60 -3.67
N LEU A 151 0.69 4.25 -4.00
CA LEU A 151 -0.35 5.21 -4.36
C LEU A 151 -0.78 6.05 -3.17
N CYS A 152 -0.93 5.44 -1.98
CA CYS A 152 -1.25 6.17 -0.75
C CYS A 152 -0.13 7.16 -0.40
N LEU A 153 1.13 6.74 -0.40
CA LEU A 153 2.26 7.64 -0.17
C LEU A 153 2.30 8.78 -1.21
N LYS A 154 2.10 8.50 -2.50
CA LYS A 154 2.10 9.51 -3.56
C LYS A 154 0.99 10.54 -3.36
N SER A 155 -0.17 10.13 -2.86
CA SER A 155 -1.31 10.99 -2.55
C SER A 155 -1.34 11.51 -1.11
N GLY A 156 -0.25 11.32 -0.34
CA GLY A 156 -0.09 11.85 1.02
C GLY A 156 -0.95 11.16 2.07
N ASN A 157 -1.41 9.93 1.80
CA ASN A 157 -2.20 9.14 2.72
C ASN A 157 -1.35 8.07 3.41
N ALA A 158 -1.79 7.59 4.57
CA ALA A 158 -1.37 6.32 5.15
C ALA A 158 -2.28 5.19 4.67
N VAL A 159 -1.81 3.95 4.76
CA VAL A 159 -2.57 2.73 4.43
C VAL A 159 -2.28 1.66 5.48
#